data_8d553e002746f3974c6bb7e868928567
#
_entry.id   8d553e002746f3974c6bb7e868928567
#
_cell.length_a   1.000
_cell.length_b   1.000
_cell.length_c   1.000
_cell.angle_alpha   90.00
_cell.angle_beta   90.00
_cell.angle_gamma   90.00
#
_symmetry.space_group_name_H-M   'P 1'
#
loop_
_entity.id
_entity.type
_entity.pdbx_description
1 polymer ?
#
loop_
_entity_poly.entity_id
_entity_poly.type
_entity_poly.pdbx_seq_one_letter_code
_entity_poly.pdbx_strand_id
1 'polypeptide(L)'
;MNIKKLLAVLSLSLCAAVLLSACASFKAAEENKAAEVNNLKIKSGDTLVFMGDSITAGGWGHAQGYCKLVDVALKHKGLDVKTIGAGVSGHKSNQMNARMQRDVIDRKGTWMTLSCGINDVWHGKNGVPLEQYKKEVAEIADKADKAGVKLMILSATIFERDPMNGAKNEKLAPYNAFLKEFAAKRGLIFVDLNTPMWEVVKQYMVNGKITSTVVTSDGVHMTPRGYKMMARGILKGFGMTDAEVDEIDREVWRKMPNTQLINMRLFNEEEFEAINAAAKARKMTLFQFIREVLMKEAGLQK
;
A
#
# COMPACT_ATOMS: atom_id res chain seq x y z
N MET A 1 48.09 26.86 39.04
CA MET A 1 47.42 25.73 38.33
C MET A 1 47.94 25.73 36.90
N ASN A 2 48.46 24.64 36.41
CA ASN A 2 49.12 24.54 35.09
C ASN A 2 48.05 24.63 33.97
N ILE A 3 48.23 25.56 33.02
CA ILE A 3 47.30 25.82 31.91
C ILE A 3 46.92 24.54 31.16
N LYS A 4 47.85 23.56 31.00
CA LYS A 4 47.56 22.25 30.41
C LYS A 4 46.55 21.40 31.20
N LYS A 5 46.55 21.50 32.55
CA LYS A 5 45.56 20.83 33.40
C LYS A 5 44.19 21.51 33.34
N LEU A 6 44.15 22.83 33.21
CA LEU A 6 42.90 23.58 33.05
C LEU A 6 42.25 23.29 31.69
N LEU A 7 43.02 23.22 30.60
CA LEU A 7 42.53 22.86 29.27
C LEU A 7 42.02 21.42 29.22
N ALA A 8 42.70 20.48 29.88
CA ALA A 8 42.25 19.10 29.96
C ALA A 8 40.92 18.94 30.74
N VAL A 9 40.72 19.68 31.81
CA VAL A 9 39.47 19.65 32.58
C VAL A 9 38.33 20.32 31.81
N LEU A 10 38.60 21.39 31.08
CA LEU A 10 37.61 22.05 30.21
C LEU A 10 37.22 21.17 29.03
N SER A 11 38.17 20.45 28.44
CA SER A 11 37.85 19.53 27.33
C SER A 11 37.04 18.32 27.80
N LEU A 12 37.34 17.73 28.96
CA LEU A 12 36.55 16.63 29.53
C LEU A 12 35.11 17.06 29.90
N SER A 13 34.95 18.28 30.46
CA SER A 13 33.62 18.79 30.82
C SER A 13 32.80 19.10 29.58
N LEU A 14 33.40 19.59 28.48
CA LEU A 14 32.73 19.82 27.21
C LEU A 14 32.29 18.52 26.55
N CYS A 15 33.16 17.50 26.53
CA CYS A 15 32.81 16.16 26.02
C CYS A 15 31.68 15.52 26.83
N ALA A 16 31.71 15.63 28.16
CA ALA A 16 30.63 15.11 29.00
C ALA A 16 29.28 15.81 28.75
N ALA A 17 29.30 17.15 28.58
CA ALA A 17 28.10 17.91 28.27
C ALA A 17 27.50 17.52 26.88
N VAL A 18 28.35 17.32 25.87
CA VAL A 18 27.92 16.86 24.52
C VAL A 18 27.34 15.45 24.59
N LEU A 19 27.97 14.52 25.34
CA LEU A 19 27.46 13.17 25.51
C LEU A 19 26.14 13.14 26.26
N LEU A 20 25.98 13.93 27.33
CA LEU A 20 24.72 14.04 28.07
C LEU A 20 23.60 14.64 27.21
N SER A 21 23.90 15.65 26.41
CA SER A 21 22.96 16.24 25.45
C SER A 21 22.54 15.24 24.37
N ALA A 22 23.49 14.46 23.83
CA ALA A 22 23.19 13.40 22.83
C ALA A 22 22.34 12.28 23.44
N CYS A 23 22.63 11.84 24.66
CA CYS A 23 21.83 10.83 25.36
C CYS A 23 20.41 11.33 25.68
N ALA A 24 20.25 12.61 26.09
CA ALA A 24 18.94 13.21 26.34
C ALA A 24 18.12 13.31 25.05
N SER A 25 18.75 13.74 23.96
CA SER A 25 18.11 13.80 22.63
C SER A 25 17.71 12.42 22.11
N PHE A 26 18.56 11.42 22.33
CA PHE A 26 18.25 10.02 21.94
C PHE A 26 17.06 9.48 22.74
N LYS A 27 17.05 9.68 24.07
CA LYS A 27 15.95 9.26 24.93
C LYS A 27 14.64 9.94 24.58
N ALA A 28 14.66 11.24 24.31
CA ALA A 28 13.48 11.99 23.87
C ALA A 28 12.94 11.48 22.51
N ALA A 29 13.84 11.11 21.58
CA ALA A 29 13.44 10.52 20.29
C ALA A 29 12.80 9.14 20.46
N GLU A 30 13.32 8.29 21.36
CA GLU A 30 12.71 6.99 21.67
C GLU A 30 11.34 7.12 22.34
N GLU A 31 11.21 8.03 23.30
CA GLU A 31 9.94 8.33 23.97
C GLU A 31 8.89 8.87 22.99
N ASN A 32 9.28 9.74 22.06
CA ASN A 32 8.40 10.26 21.01
C ASN A 32 7.95 9.14 20.05
N LYS A 33 8.87 8.29 19.61
CA LYS A 33 8.56 7.12 18.76
C LYS A 33 7.61 6.14 19.47
N ALA A 34 7.82 5.89 20.75
CA ALA A 34 6.92 5.06 21.55
C ALA A 34 5.52 5.67 21.68
N ALA A 35 5.43 7.00 21.86
CA ALA A 35 4.17 7.72 21.92
C ALA A 35 3.41 7.67 20.58
N GLU A 36 4.10 7.84 19.45
CA GLU A 36 3.53 7.71 18.09
C GLU A 36 2.91 6.32 17.88
N VAL A 37 3.66 5.26 18.22
CA VAL A 37 3.19 3.87 18.10
C VAL A 37 1.97 3.61 19.01
N ASN A 38 1.96 4.17 20.21
CA ASN A 38 0.84 4.03 21.15
C ASN A 38 -0.45 4.70 20.66
N ASN A 39 -0.37 5.69 19.78
CA ASN A 39 -1.54 6.38 19.23
C ASN A 39 -2.16 5.63 18.03
N LEU A 40 -1.46 4.65 17.44
CA LEU A 40 -2.03 3.87 16.33
C LEU A 40 -3.18 3.00 16.81
N LYS A 41 -4.17 2.79 15.94
CA LYS A 41 -5.33 1.94 16.23
C LYS A 41 -4.98 0.45 16.20
N ILE A 42 -4.00 0.06 15.38
CA ILE A 42 -3.46 -1.30 15.30
C ILE A 42 -2.28 -1.45 16.28
N LYS A 43 -2.14 -2.63 16.89
CA LYS A 43 -1.15 -2.89 17.95
C LYS A 43 -0.35 -4.15 17.67
N SER A 44 0.80 -4.28 18.33
CA SER A 44 1.53 -5.55 18.36
C SER A 44 0.65 -6.67 18.91
N GLY A 45 0.73 -7.83 18.29
CA GLY A 45 -0.12 -8.99 18.57
C GLY A 45 -1.40 -9.05 17.73
N ASP A 46 -1.77 -7.95 17.03
CA ASP A 46 -2.90 -7.98 16.09
C ASP A 46 -2.61 -8.86 14.86
N THR A 47 -3.69 -9.40 14.29
CA THR A 47 -3.68 -10.10 13.00
C THR A 47 -4.50 -9.30 12.00
N LEU A 48 -3.84 -8.72 10.99
CA LEU A 48 -4.45 -7.94 9.92
C LEU A 48 -4.69 -8.80 8.68
N VAL A 49 -5.95 -9.00 8.31
CA VAL A 49 -6.35 -9.74 7.10
C VAL A 49 -6.73 -8.75 5.99
N PHE A 50 -6.10 -8.87 4.83
CA PHE A 50 -6.44 -8.09 3.64
C PHE A 50 -7.45 -8.87 2.80
N MET A 51 -8.75 -8.60 2.97
CA MET A 51 -9.83 -9.21 2.19
C MET A 51 -10.08 -8.42 0.92
N GLY A 52 -10.10 -9.10 -0.24
CA GLY A 52 -10.37 -8.43 -1.52
C GLY A 52 -10.32 -9.37 -2.72
N ASP A 53 -10.18 -8.77 -3.88
CA ASP A 53 -10.14 -9.42 -5.20
C ASP A 53 -8.72 -9.59 -5.77
N SER A 54 -8.57 -9.50 -7.11
CA SER A 54 -7.26 -9.58 -7.80
C SER A 54 -6.31 -8.44 -7.42
N ILE A 55 -6.83 -7.25 -7.10
CA ILE A 55 -6.02 -6.13 -6.65
C ILE A 55 -5.35 -6.48 -5.32
N THR A 56 -6.08 -7.13 -4.43
CA THR A 56 -5.55 -7.61 -3.14
C THR A 56 -4.64 -8.82 -3.32
N ALA A 57 -4.96 -9.75 -4.22
CA ALA A 57 -4.10 -10.89 -4.54
C ALA A 57 -2.75 -10.42 -5.08
N GLY A 58 -2.73 -9.47 -6.01
CA GLY A 58 -1.52 -8.80 -6.50
C GLY A 58 -0.83 -8.00 -5.40
N GLY A 59 -1.60 -7.29 -4.58
CA GLY A 59 -1.10 -6.56 -3.41
C GLY A 59 -0.39 -7.42 -2.38
N TRP A 60 -0.72 -8.70 -2.30
CA TRP A 60 -0.01 -9.69 -1.49
C TRP A 60 1.16 -10.36 -2.23
N GLY A 61 0.99 -10.65 -3.52
CA GLY A 61 1.95 -11.41 -4.32
C GLY A 61 3.16 -10.60 -4.79
N HIS A 62 3.03 -9.29 -4.99
CA HIS A 62 4.11 -8.43 -5.46
C HIS A 62 4.93 -7.84 -4.30
N ALA A 63 6.25 -7.68 -4.50
CA ALA A 63 7.13 -7.10 -3.49
C ALA A 63 6.69 -5.68 -3.08
N GLN A 64 6.26 -4.85 -4.03
CA GLN A 64 5.68 -3.53 -3.79
C GLN A 64 4.14 -3.52 -3.83
N GLY A 65 3.49 -4.64 -3.57
CA GLY A 65 2.06 -4.71 -3.40
C GLY A 65 1.61 -4.08 -2.07
N TYR A 66 0.44 -3.46 -2.04
CA TYR A 66 0.00 -2.66 -0.89
C TYR A 66 -0.02 -3.43 0.44
N CYS A 67 -0.34 -4.72 0.42
CA CYS A 67 -0.32 -5.55 1.63
C CYS A 67 1.10 -5.68 2.20
N LYS A 68 2.10 -5.87 1.31
CA LYS A 68 3.52 -5.95 1.70
C LYS A 68 4.06 -4.60 2.16
N LEU A 69 3.64 -3.51 1.49
CA LEU A 69 4.02 -2.16 1.88
C LEU A 69 3.49 -1.82 3.28
N VAL A 70 2.25 -2.20 3.60
CA VAL A 70 1.69 -2.03 4.96
C VAL A 70 2.43 -2.91 5.97
N ASP A 71 2.69 -4.18 5.66
CA ASP A 71 3.42 -5.10 6.54
C ASP A 71 4.80 -4.54 6.94
N VAL A 72 5.60 -4.14 5.95
CA VAL A 72 6.95 -3.59 6.24
C VAL A 72 6.90 -2.24 6.95
N ALA A 73 5.86 -1.43 6.70
CA ALA A 73 5.66 -0.15 7.38
C ALA A 73 5.36 -0.35 8.87
N LEU A 74 4.47 -1.28 9.21
CA LEU A 74 4.15 -1.61 10.60
C LEU A 74 5.38 -2.16 11.33
N LYS A 75 6.14 -3.03 10.69
CA LYS A 75 7.43 -3.55 11.24
C LYS A 75 8.48 -2.45 11.43
N HIS A 76 8.59 -1.51 10.48
CA HIS A 76 9.49 -0.37 10.58
C HIS A 76 9.15 0.54 11.78
N LYS A 77 7.86 0.68 12.09
CA LYS A 77 7.39 1.36 13.31
C LYS A 77 7.57 0.53 14.59
N GLY A 78 8.07 -0.71 14.50
CA GLY A 78 8.29 -1.58 15.66
C GLY A 78 7.05 -2.35 16.11
N LEU A 79 6.02 -2.45 15.27
CA LEU A 79 4.80 -3.22 15.56
C LEU A 79 4.96 -4.66 15.06
N ASP A 80 4.78 -5.63 15.94
CA ASP A 80 4.68 -7.06 15.60
C ASP A 80 3.22 -7.40 15.28
N VAL A 81 2.83 -7.16 14.02
CA VAL A 81 1.50 -7.46 13.48
C VAL A 81 1.63 -8.61 12.50
N LYS A 82 0.84 -9.66 12.70
CA LYS A 82 0.70 -10.73 11.70
C LYS A 82 -0.16 -10.24 10.55
N THR A 83 0.34 -10.31 9.33
CA THR A 83 -0.41 -9.93 8.12
C THR A 83 -0.81 -11.15 7.30
N ILE A 84 -1.99 -11.15 6.71
CA ILE A 84 -2.55 -12.27 5.92
C ILE A 84 -3.20 -11.73 4.67
N GLY A 85 -2.77 -12.21 3.49
CA GLY A 85 -3.45 -11.96 2.23
C GLY A 85 -4.66 -12.88 2.05
N ALA A 86 -5.80 -12.29 1.76
CA ALA A 86 -7.06 -12.97 1.46
C ALA A 86 -7.71 -12.41 0.18
N GLY A 87 -6.87 -12.09 -0.82
CA GLY A 87 -7.31 -11.69 -2.16
C GLY A 87 -7.60 -12.90 -3.03
N VAL A 88 -8.72 -12.88 -3.76
CA VAL A 88 -9.06 -13.89 -4.77
C VAL A 88 -9.51 -13.20 -6.06
N SER A 89 -8.81 -13.45 -7.16
CA SER A 89 -9.06 -12.80 -8.45
C SER A 89 -10.51 -13.00 -8.92
N GLY A 90 -11.13 -11.93 -9.41
CA GLY A 90 -12.50 -11.94 -9.92
C GLY A 90 -13.60 -11.95 -8.86
N HIS A 91 -13.26 -12.11 -7.58
CA HIS A 91 -14.25 -12.16 -6.51
C HIS A 91 -14.96 -10.81 -6.33
N LYS A 92 -16.26 -10.91 -6.03
CA LYS A 92 -17.22 -9.84 -5.76
C LYS A 92 -17.62 -9.86 -4.29
N SER A 93 -18.38 -8.87 -3.86
CA SER A 93 -18.84 -8.73 -2.46
C SER A 93 -19.52 -9.99 -1.91
N ASN A 94 -20.41 -10.62 -2.66
CA ASN A 94 -21.11 -11.85 -2.26
C ASN A 94 -20.14 -13.04 -2.04
N GLN A 95 -19.12 -13.18 -2.89
CA GLN A 95 -18.12 -14.23 -2.75
C GLN A 95 -17.15 -13.96 -1.59
N MET A 96 -16.85 -12.67 -1.31
CA MET A 96 -16.09 -12.27 -0.12
C MET A 96 -16.88 -12.56 1.15
N ASN A 97 -18.17 -12.25 1.17
CA ASN A 97 -19.08 -12.58 2.26
C ASN A 97 -19.13 -14.08 2.55
N ALA A 98 -19.26 -14.91 1.49
CA ALA A 98 -19.32 -16.37 1.62
C ALA A 98 -18.04 -16.99 2.23
N ARG A 99 -16.86 -16.37 2.03
CA ARG A 99 -15.57 -16.88 2.55
C ARG A 99 -15.06 -16.17 3.80
N MET A 100 -15.85 -15.26 4.37
CA MET A 100 -15.47 -14.47 5.56
C MET A 100 -15.08 -15.37 6.74
N GLN A 101 -15.82 -16.44 7.00
CA GLN A 101 -15.52 -17.39 8.06
C GLN A 101 -14.12 -17.99 7.88
N ARG A 102 -13.89 -18.64 6.74
CA ARG A 102 -12.63 -19.34 6.44
C ARG A 102 -11.42 -18.43 6.41
N ASP A 103 -11.55 -17.26 5.75
CA ASP A 103 -10.40 -16.43 5.38
C ASP A 103 -10.04 -15.39 6.44
N VAL A 104 -10.96 -15.06 7.34
CA VAL A 104 -10.75 -14.05 8.39
C VAL A 104 -10.92 -14.65 9.78
N ILE A 105 -12.09 -15.23 10.08
CA ILE A 105 -12.45 -15.62 11.44
C ILE A 105 -11.63 -16.85 11.88
N ASP A 106 -11.59 -17.90 11.07
CA ASP A 106 -10.82 -19.12 11.37
C ASP A 106 -9.30 -18.84 11.41
N ARG A 107 -8.84 -17.77 10.75
CA ARG A 107 -7.45 -17.31 10.80
C ARG A 107 -7.15 -16.39 11.98
N LYS A 108 -8.12 -16.18 12.88
CA LYS A 108 -8.00 -15.32 14.07
C LYS A 108 -7.66 -13.88 13.72
N GLY A 109 -8.25 -13.34 12.64
CA GLY A 109 -8.13 -11.93 12.30
C GLY A 109 -8.67 -11.05 13.42
N THR A 110 -7.91 -10.06 13.85
CA THR A 110 -8.37 -9.02 14.79
C THR A 110 -8.71 -7.73 14.05
N TRP A 111 -8.12 -7.55 12.86
CA TRP A 111 -8.40 -6.51 11.91
C TRP A 111 -8.64 -7.10 10.52
N MET A 112 -9.52 -6.44 9.77
CA MET A 112 -9.72 -6.74 8.35
C MET A 112 -9.83 -5.45 7.55
N THR A 113 -9.11 -5.37 6.41
CA THR A 113 -9.46 -4.41 5.34
C THR A 113 -10.40 -5.09 4.35
N LEU A 114 -11.45 -4.40 3.92
CA LEU A 114 -12.35 -4.85 2.86
C LEU A 114 -12.15 -3.99 1.62
N SER A 115 -11.66 -4.60 0.54
CA SER A 115 -11.50 -4.00 -0.79
C SER A 115 -12.42 -4.71 -1.78
N CYS A 116 -13.59 -4.14 -2.06
CA CYS A 116 -14.58 -4.70 -2.98
C CYS A 116 -15.31 -3.61 -3.76
N GLY A 117 -15.99 -3.98 -4.86
CA GLY A 117 -16.78 -3.07 -5.68
C GLY A 117 -16.37 -3.05 -7.15
N ILE A 118 -15.08 -3.17 -7.45
CA ILE A 118 -14.59 -3.17 -8.85
C ILE A 118 -15.23 -4.31 -9.65
N ASN A 119 -15.16 -5.54 -9.17
CA ASN A 119 -15.74 -6.69 -9.89
C ASN A 119 -17.28 -6.73 -9.83
N ASP A 120 -17.87 -6.14 -8.78
CA ASP A 120 -19.32 -5.98 -8.66
C ASP A 120 -19.86 -5.13 -9.82
N VAL A 121 -19.08 -4.15 -10.26
CA VAL A 121 -19.40 -3.29 -11.42
C VAL A 121 -18.89 -3.87 -12.73
N TRP A 122 -17.64 -4.34 -12.79
CA TRP A 122 -16.96 -4.73 -14.03
C TRP A 122 -17.64 -5.89 -14.74
N HIS A 123 -18.15 -6.86 -14.00
CA HIS A 123 -18.75 -8.06 -14.57
C HIS A 123 -20.15 -7.82 -15.21
N GLY A 124 -20.59 -6.57 -15.30
CA GLY A 124 -21.83 -6.19 -16.00
C GLY A 124 -23.05 -6.93 -15.45
N LYS A 125 -23.71 -7.74 -16.28
CA LYS A 125 -24.87 -8.56 -15.87
C LYS A 125 -24.53 -9.65 -14.86
N ASN A 126 -23.27 -10.08 -14.80
CA ASN A 126 -22.76 -11.06 -13.83
C ASN A 126 -22.15 -10.38 -12.60
N GLY A 127 -22.23 -9.05 -12.50
CA GLY A 127 -21.84 -8.28 -11.34
C GLY A 127 -22.84 -8.44 -10.20
N VAL A 128 -22.62 -7.69 -9.12
CA VAL A 128 -23.56 -7.65 -7.99
C VAL A 128 -24.27 -6.29 -8.03
N PRO A 129 -25.59 -6.24 -8.23
CA PRO A 129 -26.35 -4.99 -8.24
C PRO A 129 -26.20 -4.25 -6.91
N LEU A 130 -26.28 -2.92 -6.95
CA LEU A 130 -26.03 -2.06 -5.79
C LEU A 130 -26.82 -2.47 -4.54
N GLU A 131 -28.10 -2.78 -4.67
CA GLU A 131 -28.92 -3.15 -3.51
C GLU A 131 -28.50 -4.51 -2.89
N GLN A 132 -28.05 -5.45 -3.71
CA GLN A 132 -27.47 -6.69 -3.19
C GLN A 132 -26.10 -6.43 -2.58
N TYR A 133 -25.25 -5.61 -3.24
CA TYR A 133 -23.95 -5.20 -2.72
C TYR A 133 -24.05 -4.59 -1.31
N LYS A 134 -25.05 -3.73 -1.09
CA LYS A 134 -25.33 -3.14 0.23
C LYS A 134 -25.58 -4.20 1.30
N LYS A 135 -26.36 -5.22 0.97
CA LYS A 135 -26.66 -6.35 1.87
C LYS A 135 -25.40 -7.15 2.17
N GLU A 136 -24.63 -7.50 1.13
CA GLU A 136 -23.39 -8.29 1.30
C GLU A 136 -22.37 -7.57 2.19
N VAL A 137 -22.16 -6.26 1.99
CA VAL A 137 -21.25 -5.46 2.82
C VAL A 137 -21.77 -5.35 4.26
N ALA A 138 -23.08 -5.20 4.45
CA ALA A 138 -23.66 -5.15 5.79
C ALA A 138 -23.48 -6.48 6.52
N GLU A 139 -23.71 -7.62 5.85
CA GLU A 139 -23.49 -8.94 6.42
C GLU A 139 -22.01 -9.21 6.75
N ILE A 140 -21.07 -8.77 5.90
CA ILE A 140 -19.64 -8.84 6.20
C ILE A 140 -19.33 -8.07 7.49
N ALA A 141 -19.87 -6.85 7.62
CA ALA A 141 -19.65 -6.02 8.80
C ALA A 141 -20.27 -6.65 10.07
N ASP A 142 -21.47 -7.24 9.97
CA ASP A 142 -22.12 -7.93 11.08
C ASP A 142 -21.34 -9.17 11.52
N LYS A 143 -20.81 -9.95 10.56
CA LYS A 143 -19.93 -11.09 10.85
C LYS A 143 -18.63 -10.66 11.53
N ALA A 144 -18.03 -9.55 11.05
CA ALA A 144 -16.83 -9.00 11.65
C ALA A 144 -17.08 -8.55 13.10
N ASP A 145 -18.13 -7.79 13.33
CA ASP A 145 -18.53 -7.30 14.66
C ASP A 145 -18.77 -8.46 15.63
N LYS A 146 -19.60 -9.44 15.22
CA LYS A 146 -19.89 -10.65 16.00
C LYS A 146 -18.63 -11.44 16.37
N ALA A 147 -17.62 -11.43 15.51
CA ALA A 147 -16.35 -12.13 15.74
C ALA A 147 -15.30 -11.27 16.44
N GLY A 148 -15.60 -10.01 16.80
CA GLY A 148 -14.65 -9.07 17.39
C GLY A 148 -13.56 -8.59 16.41
N VAL A 149 -13.79 -8.72 15.10
CA VAL A 149 -12.87 -8.28 14.05
C VAL A 149 -13.13 -6.81 13.72
N LYS A 150 -12.16 -5.95 13.92
CA LYS A 150 -12.26 -4.53 13.54
C LYS A 150 -12.17 -4.37 12.02
N LEU A 151 -13.17 -3.72 11.42
CA LEU A 151 -13.29 -3.56 9.97
C LEU A 151 -12.83 -2.18 9.52
N MET A 152 -11.94 -2.16 8.52
CA MET A 152 -11.57 -0.98 7.75
C MET A 152 -12.10 -1.15 6.32
N ILE A 153 -12.98 -0.26 5.89
CA ILE A 153 -13.57 -0.26 4.55
C ILE A 153 -12.72 0.60 3.63
N LEU A 154 -12.29 0.03 2.51
CA LEU A 154 -11.61 0.76 1.45
C LEU A 154 -12.63 1.06 0.35
N SER A 155 -12.67 2.30 -0.17
CA SER A 155 -13.44 2.53 -1.39
C SER A 155 -12.90 1.66 -2.52
N ALA A 156 -13.77 1.23 -3.44
CA ALA A 156 -13.30 0.66 -4.69
C ALA A 156 -12.41 1.67 -5.42
N THR A 157 -11.36 1.18 -6.08
CA THR A 157 -10.38 2.02 -6.79
C THR A 157 -11.00 2.68 -8.03
N ILE A 158 -10.34 2.69 -9.17
CA ILE A 158 -10.83 3.34 -10.40
C ILE A 158 -10.78 2.40 -11.60
N PHE A 159 -11.59 2.69 -12.60
CA PHE A 159 -11.40 2.19 -13.97
C PHE A 159 -10.60 3.24 -14.74
N GLU A 160 -9.27 3.19 -14.69
CA GLU A 160 -8.42 4.29 -15.19
C GLU A 160 -8.51 4.53 -16.69
N ARG A 161 -8.81 3.47 -17.49
CA ARG A 161 -8.99 3.61 -18.94
C ARG A 161 -10.37 4.13 -19.34
N ASP A 162 -11.29 4.19 -18.40
CA ASP A 162 -12.60 4.80 -18.57
C ASP A 162 -12.54 6.21 -17.97
N PRO A 163 -13.01 7.28 -18.65
CA PRO A 163 -13.01 8.62 -18.07
C PRO A 163 -13.70 8.65 -16.71
N MET A 164 -13.38 9.64 -15.90
CA MET A 164 -13.98 9.78 -14.56
C MET A 164 -15.52 9.78 -14.61
N ASN A 165 -16.08 10.39 -15.66
CA ASN A 165 -17.51 10.40 -15.99
C ASN A 165 -17.89 9.34 -17.03
N GLY A 166 -17.08 8.33 -17.25
CA GLY A 166 -17.38 7.21 -18.14
C GLY A 166 -18.29 6.19 -17.45
N ALA A 167 -18.93 5.36 -18.25
CA ALA A 167 -20.02 4.47 -17.82
C ALA A 167 -19.66 3.54 -16.65
N LYS A 168 -18.41 3.06 -16.58
CA LYS A 168 -17.97 2.19 -15.47
C LYS A 168 -17.74 2.98 -14.19
N ASN A 169 -17.10 4.14 -14.28
CA ASN A 169 -16.84 4.98 -13.12
C ASN A 169 -18.13 5.62 -12.60
N GLU A 170 -19.03 6.06 -13.47
CA GLU A 170 -20.38 6.52 -13.08
C GLU A 170 -21.16 5.41 -12.36
N LYS A 171 -21.09 4.17 -12.87
CA LYS A 171 -21.72 3.03 -12.21
C LYS A 171 -21.07 2.69 -10.87
N LEU A 172 -19.75 2.92 -10.70
CA LEU A 172 -19.00 2.66 -9.47
C LEU A 172 -19.28 3.71 -8.38
N ALA A 173 -19.56 4.94 -8.77
CA ALA A 173 -19.75 6.06 -7.85
C ALA A 173 -20.77 5.79 -6.72
N PRO A 174 -21.98 5.27 -6.98
CA PRO A 174 -22.94 4.97 -5.91
C PRO A 174 -22.51 3.83 -4.98
N TYR A 175 -21.64 2.90 -5.42
CA TYR A 175 -21.06 1.88 -4.54
C TYR A 175 -20.09 2.52 -3.54
N ASN A 176 -19.23 3.42 -4.01
CA ASN A 176 -18.30 4.15 -3.13
C ASN A 176 -19.04 5.12 -2.19
N ALA A 177 -20.07 5.80 -2.68
CA ALA A 177 -20.93 6.66 -1.85
C ALA A 177 -21.57 5.84 -0.70
N PHE A 178 -22.13 4.68 -1.02
CA PHE A 178 -22.68 3.76 -0.01
C PHE A 178 -21.62 3.34 1.01
N LEU A 179 -20.42 2.92 0.59
CA LEU A 179 -19.35 2.49 1.51
C LEU A 179 -18.99 3.60 2.50
N LYS A 180 -18.88 4.85 2.02
CA LYS A 180 -18.59 6.01 2.86
C LYS A 180 -19.68 6.27 3.90
N GLU A 181 -20.94 6.31 3.46
CA GLU A 181 -22.08 6.53 4.34
C GLU A 181 -22.27 5.39 5.34
N PHE A 182 -22.12 4.15 4.88
CA PHE A 182 -22.24 2.96 5.72
C PHE A 182 -21.17 2.92 6.80
N ALA A 183 -19.92 3.20 6.44
CA ALA A 183 -18.83 3.26 7.41
C ALA A 183 -19.07 4.35 8.46
N ALA A 184 -19.51 5.54 8.04
CA ALA A 184 -19.84 6.63 8.95
C ALA A 184 -20.97 6.26 9.93
N LYS A 185 -22.06 5.64 9.43
CA LYS A 185 -23.18 5.19 10.25
C LYS A 185 -22.81 4.11 11.27
N ARG A 186 -21.85 3.26 10.93
CA ARG A 186 -21.40 2.14 11.78
C ARG A 186 -20.16 2.47 12.62
N GLY A 187 -19.63 3.71 12.56
CA GLY A 187 -18.40 4.09 13.26
C GLY A 187 -17.16 3.33 12.78
N LEU A 188 -17.16 2.84 11.53
CA LEU A 188 -16.05 2.10 10.93
C LEU A 188 -15.03 3.05 10.30
N ILE A 189 -13.79 2.59 10.17
CA ILE A 189 -12.78 3.32 9.41
C ILE A 189 -13.11 3.21 7.92
N PHE A 190 -13.19 4.37 7.26
CA PHE A 190 -13.30 4.46 5.80
C PHE A 190 -12.03 5.06 5.22
N VAL A 191 -11.48 4.43 4.18
CA VAL A 191 -10.33 4.91 3.43
C VAL A 191 -10.78 5.19 2.00
N ASP A 192 -10.79 6.47 1.63
CA ASP A 192 -11.03 6.86 0.25
C ASP A 192 -9.76 6.63 -0.59
N LEU A 193 -9.81 5.67 -1.49
CA LEU A 193 -8.76 5.39 -2.47
C LEU A 193 -9.09 5.98 -3.84
N ASN A 194 -10.38 6.14 -4.15
CA ASN A 194 -10.87 6.55 -5.46
C ASN A 194 -10.50 8.00 -5.78
N THR A 195 -10.86 8.93 -4.89
CA THR A 195 -10.61 10.37 -5.10
C THR A 195 -9.13 10.69 -5.29
N PRO A 196 -8.19 10.27 -4.39
CA PRO A 196 -6.78 10.61 -4.58
C PRO A 196 -6.17 9.93 -5.83
N MET A 197 -6.65 8.76 -6.25
CA MET A 197 -6.20 8.15 -7.50
C MET A 197 -6.60 9.00 -8.71
N TRP A 198 -7.82 9.53 -8.75
CA TRP A 198 -8.25 10.45 -9.80
C TRP A 198 -7.46 11.77 -9.78
N GLU A 199 -7.13 12.31 -8.62
CA GLU A 199 -6.30 13.51 -8.52
C GLU A 199 -4.90 13.28 -9.13
N VAL A 200 -4.33 12.11 -8.97
CA VAL A 200 -3.08 11.73 -9.64
C VAL A 200 -3.28 11.59 -11.16
N VAL A 201 -4.30 10.84 -11.61
CA VAL A 201 -4.55 10.61 -13.04
C VAL A 201 -4.77 11.93 -13.79
N LYS A 202 -5.51 12.87 -13.22
CA LYS A 202 -5.74 14.21 -13.80
C LYS A 202 -4.45 14.95 -14.14
N GLN A 203 -3.39 14.80 -13.34
CA GLN A 203 -2.09 15.46 -13.57
C GLN A 203 -1.38 14.93 -14.81
N TYR A 204 -1.72 13.74 -15.28
CA TYR A 204 -1.12 13.08 -16.45
C TYR A 204 -2.04 13.06 -17.67
N MET A 205 -3.21 13.71 -17.62
CA MET A 205 -4.09 13.84 -18.77
C MET A 205 -3.52 14.83 -19.77
N VAL A 206 -3.64 14.52 -21.05
CA VAL A 206 -3.24 15.42 -22.17
C VAL A 206 -4.52 15.89 -22.86
N ASN A 207 -4.75 17.19 -22.90
CA ASN A 207 -5.98 17.79 -23.46
C ASN A 207 -7.27 17.16 -22.91
N GLY A 208 -7.29 16.89 -21.59
CA GLY A 208 -8.44 16.29 -20.91
C GLY A 208 -8.64 14.79 -21.20
N LYS A 209 -7.68 14.13 -21.88
CA LYS A 209 -7.76 12.71 -22.24
C LYS A 209 -6.70 11.90 -21.50
N ILE A 210 -7.06 10.69 -21.08
CA ILE A 210 -6.13 9.69 -20.53
C ILE A 210 -5.39 9.06 -21.71
N THR A 211 -4.10 9.36 -21.83
CA THR A 211 -3.25 8.83 -22.92
C THR A 211 -2.44 7.60 -22.48
N SER A 212 -2.23 7.46 -21.18
CA SER A 212 -1.56 6.30 -20.58
C SER A 212 -2.07 6.07 -19.18
N THR A 213 -1.98 4.82 -18.69
CA THR A 213 -2.31 4.51 -17.30
C THR A 213 -1.14 4.86 -16.39
N VAL A 214 -1.44 5.38 -15.20
CA VAL A 214 -0.48 5.91 -14.23
C VAL A 214 -0.54 5.14 -12.91
N VAL A 215 -1.75 4.89 -12.40
CA VAL A 215 -1.96 4.18 -11.14
C VAL A 215 -2.32 2.71 -11.35
N THR A 216 -2.70 2.34 -12.58
CA THR A 216 -2.97 0.94 -12.96
C THR A 216 -2.08 0.50 -14.12
N SER A 217 -1.91 -0.81 -14.31
CA SER A 217 -1.15 -1.38 -15.43
C SER A 217 -2.02 -1.65 -16.67
N ASP A 218 -3.28 -1.97 -16.46
CA ASP A 218 -4.23 -2.38 -17.51
C ASP A 218 -5.56 -1.63 -17.49
N GLY A 219 -5.68 -0.65 -16.61
CA GLY A 219 -6.89 0.13 -16.37
C GLY A 219 -7.61 -0.23 -15.07
N VAL A 220 -7.18 -1.31 -14.37
CA VAL A 220 -7.80 -1.80 -13.13
C VAL A 220 -6.78 -2.26 -12.11
N HIS A 221 -5.82 -3.12 -12.50
CA HIS A 221 -4.82 -3.67 -11.59
C HIS A 221 -3.70 -2.66 -11.34
N MET A 222 -3.33 -2.50 -10.08
CA MET A 222 -2.44 -1.43 -9.64
C MET A 222 -1.01 -1.56 -10.17
N THR A 223 -0.42 -0.42 -10.53
CA THR A 223 1.04 -0.24 -10.60
C THR A 223 1.63 -0.13 -9.19
N PRO A 224 2.97 -0.15 -9.02
CA PRO A 224 3.59 0.18 -7.73
C PRO A 224 3.13 1.53 -7.16
N ARG A 225 2.85 2.53 -8.02
CA ARG A 225 2.28 3.82 -7.59
C ARG A 225 0.89 3.63 -6.99
N GLY A 226 -0.01 2.93 -7.68
CA GLY A 226 -1.34 2.64 -7.18
C GLY A 226 -1.32 1.85 -5.86
N TYR A 227 -0.45 0.85 -5.76
CA TYR A 227 -0.27 0.11 -4.50
C TYR A 227 0.26 0.97 -3.35
N LYS A 228 1.20 1.90 -3.61
CA LYS A 228 1.66 2.86 -2.61
C LYS A 228 0.53 3.76 -2.13
N MET A 229 -0.34 4.21 -3.02
CA MET A 229 -1.51 5.03 -2.64
C MET A 229 -2.46 4.25 -1.73
N MET A 230 -2.73 2.97 -2.02
CA MET A 230 -3.53 2.10 -1.16
C MET A 230 -2.88 1.91 0.21
N ALA A 231 -1.58 1.62 0.26
CA ALA A 231 -0.85 1.45 1.51
C ALA A 231 -0.86 2.73 2.37
N ARG A 232 -0.64 3.91 1.77
CA ARG A 232 -0.74 5.22 2.44
C ARG A 232 -2.11 5.41 3.08
N GLY A 233 -3.18 5.15 2.32
CA GLY A 233 -4.54 5.28 2.83
C GLY A 233 -4.80 4.39 4.03
N ILE A 234 -4.38 3.13 3.99
CA ILE A 234 -4.55 2.15 5.08
C ILE A 234 -3.75 2.58 6.33
N LEU A 235 -2.49 2.99 6.18
CA LEU A 235 -1.66 3.42 7.30
C LEU A 235 -2.23 4.69 7.96
N LYS A 236 -2.73 5.64 7.17
CA LYS A 236 -3.44 6.83 7.68
C LYS A 236 -4.75 6.43 8.37
N GLY A 237 -5.46 5.44 7.88
CA GLY A 237 -6.64 4.86 8.55
C GLY A 237 -6.31 4.27 9.93
N PHE A 238 -5.12 3.73 10.12
CA PHE A 238 -4.63 3.30 11.43
C PHE A 238 -4.15 4.45 12.32
N GLY A 239 -4.02 5.67 11.79
CA GLY A 239 -3.67 6.86 12.56
C GLY A 239 -2.28 7.43 12.28
N MET A 240 -1.54 6.90 11.29
CA MET A 240 -0.28 7.50 10.87
C MET A 240 -0.51 8.85 10.17
N THR A 241 0.37 9.79 10.44
CA THR A 241 0.42 11.11 9.77
C THR A 241 1.03 10.99 8.37
N ASP A 242 0.81 12.01 7.53
CA ASP A 242 1.47 12.07 6.21
C ASP A 242 2.99 12.09 6.34
N ALA A 243 3.54 12.81 7.33
CA ALA A 243 4.98 12.89 7.58
C ALA A 243 5.60 11.53 7.89
N GLU A 244 4.93 10.72 8.74
CA GLU A 244 5.38 9.36 9.07
C GLU A 244 5.34 8.43 7.86
N VAL A 245 4.29 8.52 7.04
CA VAL A 245 4.19 7.69 5.82
C VAL A 245 5.21 8.15 4.77
N ASP A 246 5.52 9.45 4.67
CA ASP A 246 6.57 9.97 3.79
C ASP A 246 7.96 9.52 4.23
N GLU A 247 8.21 9.44 5.53
CA GLU A 247 9.43 8.85 6.09
C GLU A 247 9.57 7.37 5.68
N ILE A 248 8.51 6.59 5.86
CA ILE A 248 8.46 5.18 5.47
C ILE A 248 8.71 5.02 3.96
N ASP A 249 8.12 5.87 3.11
CA ASP A 249 8.39 5.83 1.67
C ASP A 249 9.86 6.06 1.36
N ARG A 250 10.50 7.06 1.98
CA ARG A 250 11.92 7.35 1.76
C ARG A 250 12.84 6.26 2.28
N GLU A 251 12.60 5.80 3.51
CA GLU A 251 13.53 4.92 4.21
C GLU A 251 13.31 3.43 3.90
N VAL A 252 12.11 3.03 3.53
CA VAL A 252 11.74 1.63 3.33
C VAL A 252 11.27 1.35 1.90
N TRP A 253 10.14 1.94 1.47
CA TRP A 253 9.47 1.51 0.25
C TRP A 253 10.28 1.75 -1.02
N ARG A 254 11.00 2.87 -1.11
CA ARG A 254 11.87 3.17 -2.27
C ARG A 254 13.05 2.23 -2.40
N LYS A 255 13.45 1.57 -1.30
CA LYS A 255 14.54 0.60 -1.28
C LYS A 255 14.08 -0.83 -1.59
N MET A 256 12.77 -1.08 -1.60
CA MET A 256 12.22 -2.40 -1.91
C MET A 256 12.36 -2.74 -3.40
N PRO A 257 12.58 -4.02 -3.74
CA PRO A 257 12.63 -4.46 -5.13
C PRO A 257 11.33 -4.10 -5.88
N ASN A 258 11.47 -3.51 -7.05
CA ASN A 258 10.34 -3.23 -7.94
C ASN A 258 10.43 -4.16 -9.16
N THR A 259 9.55 -5.15 -9.23
CA THR A 259 9.54 -6.15 -10.29
C THR A 259 8.75 -5.74 -11.54
N GLN A 260 8.09 -4.56 -11.53
CA GLN A 260 7.25 -4.10 -12.63
C GLN A 260 7.94 -3.14 -13.60
N LEU A 261 9.26 -2.95 -13.50
CA LEU A 261 9.95 -1.83 -14.11
C LEU A 261 10.23 -1.96 -15.60
N ILE A 262 10.15 -3.14 -16.20
CA ILE A 262 10.49 -3.31 -17.62
C ILE A 262 9.40 -4.12 -18.31
N ASN A 263 8.64 -3.46 -19.19
CA ASN A 263 7.73 -4.14 -20.09
C ASN A 263 8.52 -4.63 -21.32
N MET A 264 8.91 -5.91 -21.30
CA MET A 264 9.66 -6.54 -22.43
C MET A 264 8.88 -6.59 -23.74
N ARG A 265 7.59 -6.22 -23.75
CA ARG A 265 6.79 -6.09 -24.99
C ARG A 265 7.18 -4.90 -25.86
N LEU A 266 8.10 -4.05 -25.39
CA LEU A 266 8.65 -2.95 -26.19
C LEU A 266 9.71 -3.40 -27.18
N PHE A 267 10.20 -4.64 -27.08
CA PHE A 267 11.22 -5.21 -27.95
C PHE A 267 10.58 -6.23 -28.90
N ASN A 268 10.97 -6.20 -30.16
CA ASN A 268 10.68 -7.29 -31.09
C ASN A 268 11.54 -8.52 -30.74
N GLU A 269 11.27 -9.66 -31.39
CA GLU A 269 11.92 -10.93 -31.06
C GLU A 269 13.44 -10.87 -31.28
N GLU A 270 13.89 -10.26 -32.38
CA GLU A 270 15.32 -10.11 -32.72
C GLU A 270 16.04 -9.25 -31.68
N GLU A 271 15.47 -8.11 -31.29
CA GLU A 271 16.01 -7.23 -30.27
C GLU A 271 16.08 -7.93 -28.91
N PHE A 272 15.04 -8.69 -28.56
CA PHE A 272 15.01 -9.45 -27.31
C PHE A 272 16.10 -10.53 -27.29
N GLU A 273 16.28 -11.27 -28.37
CA GLU A 273 17.33 -12.28 -28.47
C GLU A 273 18.74 -11.68 -28.44
N ALA A 274 18.95 -10.54 -29.09
CA ALA A 274 20.22 -9.82 -29.04
C ALA A 274 20.57 -9.37 -27.60
N ILE A 275 19.60 -8.82 -26.87
CA ILE A 275 19.80 -8.41 -25.46
C ILE A 275 20.10 -9.63 -24.59
N ASN A 276 19.40 -10.74 -24.80
CA ASN A 276 19.60 -11.98 -24.05
C ASN A 276 20.97 -12.60 -24.34
N ALA A 277 21.43 -12.58 -25.59
CA ALA A 277 22.78 -13.02 -25.95
C ALA A 277 23.86 -12.17 -25.31
N ALA A 278 23.68 -10.85 -25.29
CA ALA A 278 24.61 -9.92 -24.62
C ALA A 278 24.69 -10.16 -23.10
N ALA A 279 23.57 -10.45 -22.45
CA ALA A 279 23.52 -10.83 -21.03
C ALA A 279 24.30 -12.13 -20.78
N LYS A 280 24.06 -13.17 -21.58
CA LYS A 280 24.77 -14.46 -21.51
C LYS A 280 26.27 -14.32 -21.69
N ALA A 281 26.72 -13.50 -22.65
CA ALA A 281 28.15 -13.24 -22.89
C ALA A 281 28.84 -12.62 -21.68
N ARG A 282 28.12 -11.88 -20.84
CA ARG A 282 28.60 -11.29 -19.58
C ARG A 282 28.35 -12.18 -18.36
N LYS A 283 27.87 -13.41 -18.54
CA LYS A 283 27.49 -14.34 -17.46
C LYS A 283 26.47 -13.75 -16.48
N MET A 284 25.55 -12.94 -16.99
CA MET A 284 24.52 -12.26 -16.24
C MET A 284 23.13 -12.82 -16.57
N THR A 285 22.20 -12.70 -15.64
CA THR A 285 20.78 -12.85 -15.98
C THR A 285 20.34 -11.65 -16.82
N LEU A 286 19.31 -11.82 -17.64
CA LEU A 286 18.76 -10.74 -18.46
C LEU A 286 18.43 -9.49 -17.61
N PHE A 287 17.83 -9.67 -16.44
CA PHE A 287 17.50 -8.56 -15.52
C PHE A 287 18.74 -7.87 -14.94
N GLN A 288 19.78 -8.62 -14.60
CA GLN A 288 21.06 -8.03 -14.14
C GLN A 288 21.69 -7.19 -15.24
N PHE A 289 21.72 -7.70 -16.48
CA PHE A 289 22.26 -7.01 -17.62
C PHE A 289 21.49 -5.71 -17.92
N ILE A 290 20.17 -5.78 -18.04
CA ILE A 290 19.33 -4.60 -18.31
C ILE A 290 19.49 -3.57 -17.18
N ARG A 291 19.50 -4.01 -15.92
CA ARG A 291 19.72 -3.13 -14.77
C ARG A 291 21.07 -2.42 -14.86
N GLU A 292 22.15 -3.16 -15.15
CA GLU A 292 23.50 -2.59 -15.28
C GLU A 292 23.54 -1.51 -16.36
N VAL A 293 23.00 -1.81 -17.55
CA VAL A 293 22.96 -0.86 -18.67
C VAL A 293 22.18 0.40 -18.30
N LEU A 294 20.97 0.25 -17.74
CA LEU A 294 20.13 1.39 -17.36
C LEU A 294 20.78 2.23 -16.25
N MET A 295 21.41 1.60 -15.25
CA MET A 295 22.07 2.31 -14.16
C MET A 295 23.31 3.08 -14.68
N LYS A 296 24.03 2.51 -15.65
CA LYS A 296 25.15 3.16 -16.30
C LYS A 296 24.70 4.39 -17.07
N GLU A 297 23.68 4.26 -17.93
CA GLU A 297 23.14 5.36 -18.73
C GLU A 297 22.50 6.46 -17.85
N ALA A 298 21.93 6.09 -16.72
CA ALA A 298 21.39 7.05 -15.75
C ALA A 298 22.44 7.71 -14.85
N GLY A 299 23.74 7.38 -14.99
CA GLY A 299 24.80 7.91 -14.14
C GLY A 299 24.70 7.44 -12.67
N LEU A 300 24.01 6.33 -12.40
CA LEU A 300 23.73 5.80 -11.06
C LEU A 300 24.61 4.59 -10.70
N GLN A 301 25.68 4.31 -11.47
CA GLN A 301 26.68 3.31 -11.07
C GLN A 301 27.54 3.87 -9.94
N LYS A 302 27.69 3.05 -8.87
CA LYS A 302 28.68 3.25 -7.82
C LYS A 302 30.01 2.65 -8.23
#